data_54b96b11ee14ca4422f86cb55ede7ef2
#
_entry.id   54b96b11ee14ca4422f86cb55ede7ef2
#
_cell.length_a   1.000
_cell.length_b   1.000
_cell.length_c   1.000
_cell.angle_alpha   90.00
_cell.angle_beta   90.00
_cell.angle_gamma   90.00
#
_symmetry.space_group_name_H-M   'P 1'
#
loop_
_entity.id
_entity.type
_entity.pdbx_description
1 polymer ?
#
loop_
_entity_poly.entity_id
_entity_poly.type
_entity_poly.pdbx_seq_one_letter_code
_entity_poly.pdbx_strand_id
1 'polypeptide(L)'
;FLKERIKNLDITPAQLALDPCAGSCVVTDVRTGEVLALVSYPGYDGNRLANTVDAAYFESLQNDKSLPQYNYATQQSTAPGSTYKMVVATAGLSEGYITIGERIRDLGEYENISNKPKCWIYPSSHGEINVSEALRDSCNYYFYETGFRMSTGNYSTSYNAELGTSVLQKYASMFGFDETTGIEIVENSPRIADDFPVMAAIGQSNNNYTTVQLARYVTAVANSGNVYRYTLLNRVEDADGNVLMTYEPEI
;
A
#
# COMPACT_ATOMS: atom_id res chain seq x y z
N PHE A 1 2.77 4.71 -32.59
CA PHE A 1 4.03 5.45 -32.48
C PHE A 1 4.93 4.86 -31.39
N LEU A 2 4.56 4.92 -30.09
CA LEU A 2 5.41 4.43 -28.99
C LEU A 2 5.72 2.93 -29.09
N LYS A 3 4.72 2.08 -29.39
CA LYS A 3 4.93 0.64 -29.55
C LYS A 3 5.95 0.30 -30.64
N GLU A 4 5.94 1.04 -31.73
CA GLU A 4 6.88 0.84 -32.84
C GLU A 4 8.30 1.26 -32.47
N ARG A 5 8.45 2.40 -31.74
CA ARG A 5 9.74 2.87 -31.25
C ARG A 5 10.36 1.90 -30.24
N ILE A 6 9.54 1.35 -29.33
CA ILE A 6 10.00 0.34 -28.36
C ILE A 6 10.41 -0.96 -29.10
N LYS A 7 9.60 -1.42 -30.07
CA LYS A 7 9.88 -2.61 -30.87
C LYS A 7 11.19 -2.48 -31.66
N ASN A 8 11.48 -1.30 -32.14
CA ASN A 8 12.70 -1.01 -32.89
C ASN A 8 13.91 -0.67 -32.02
N LEU A 9 13.74 -0.71 -30.68
CA LEU A 9 14.76 -0.31 -29.69
C LEU A 9 15.20 1.17 -29.81
N ASP A 10 14.39 2.03 -30.41
CA ASP A 10 14.67 3.47 -30.51
C ASP A 10 14.51 4.17 -29.19
N ILE A 11 13.63 3.65 -28.33
CA ILE A 11 13.39 4.10 -26.95
C ILE A 11 13.16 2.88 -26.03
N THR A 12 13.60 3.00 -24.79
CA THR A 12 13.34 1.98 -23.78
C THR A 12 12.14 2.38 -22.92
N PRO A 13 11.42 1.41 -22.30
CA PRO A 13 10.38 1.73 -21.34
C PRO A 13 10.86 2.62 -20.19
N ALA A 14 12.11 2.47 -19.74
CA ALA A 14 12.71 3.32 -18.71
C ALA A 14 12.82 4.80 -19.12
N GLN A 15 13.06 5.07 -20.42
CA GLN A 15 13.08 6.45 -20.96
C GLN A 15 11.70 7.11 -20.96
N LEU A 16 10.62 6.32 -20.82
CA LEU A 16 9.24 6.79 -20.67
C LEU A 16 8.81 6.93 -19.22
N ALA A 17 9.76 6.94 -18.28
CA ALA A 17 9.52 6.89 -16.83
C ALA A 17 8.66 5.68 -16.41
N LEU A 18 8.68 4.62 -17.21
CA LEU A 18 8.10 3.32 -16.90
C LEU A 18 9.25 2.38 -16.53
N ASP A 19 9.13 1.74 -15.38
CA ASP A 19 10.01 0.62 -15.01
C ASP A 19 9.23 -0.69 -15.07
N PRO A 20 9.03 -1.25 -16.29
CA PRO A 20 8.21 -2.45 -16.48
C PRO A 20 8.91 -3.72 -16.00
N CYS A 21 10.16 -3.62 -15.56
CA CYS A 21 10.98 -4.74 -15.16
C CYS A 21 11.18 -4.80 -13.64
N ALA A 22 10.64 -3.85 -12.87
CA ALA A 22 10.74 -3.85 -11.42
C ALA A 22 9.45 -4.34 -10.77
N GLY A 23 9.60 -5.03 -9.66
CA GLY A 23 8.46 -5.51 -8.87
C GLY A 23 8.87 -6.10 -7.55
N SER A 24 7.90 -6.29 -6.67
CA SER A 24 8.11 -6.92 -5.38
C SER A 24 6.92 -7.75 -4.95
N CYS A 25 7.18 -8.75 -4.11
CA CYS A 25 6.17 -9.60 -3.51
C CYS A 25 6.55 -9.90 -2.07
N VAL A 26 5.58 -9.76 -1.17
CA VAL A 26 5.73 -10.13 0.25
C VAL A 26 4.62 -11.12 0.59
N VAL A 27 4.99 -12.24 1.20
CA VAL A 27 4.05 -13.28 1.66
C VAL A 27 4.25 -13.47 3.16
N THR A 28 3.15 -13.46 3.91
CA THR A 28 3.14 -13.58 5.37
C THR A 28 2.18 -14.65 5.83
N ASP A 29 2.44 -15.29 6.96
CA ASP A 29 1.44 -16.11 7.65
C ASP A 29 0.51 -15.17 8.45
N VAL A 30 -0.77 -15.20 8.15
CA VAL A 30 -1.76 -14.33 8.78
C VAL A 30 -1.97 -14.60 10.27
N ARG A 31 -1.61 -15.80 10.75
CA ARG A 31 -1.78 -16.24 12.14
C ARG A 31 -0.65 -15.80 13.05
N THR A 32 0.55 -15.64 12.48
CA THR A 32 1.77 -15.39 13.24
C THR A 32 2.48 -14.09 12.84
N GLY A 33 2.15 -13.52 11.66
CA GLY A 33 2.90 -12.40 11.10
C GLY A 33 4.27 -12.78 10.52
N GLU A 34 4.62 -14.08 10.51
CA GLU A 34 5.89 -14.55 9.96
C GLU A 34 6.02 -14.16 8.48
N VAL A 35 7.17 -13.60 8.10
CA VAL A 35 7.49 -13.27 6.70
C VAL A 35 8.00 -14.52 5.99
N LEU A 36 7.12 -15.17 5.22
CA LEU A 36 7.42 -16.40 4.49
C LEU A 36 8.23 -16.16 3.21
N ALA A 37 8.02 -15.02 2.56
CA ALA A 37 8.79 -14.59 1.40
C ALA A 37 8.80 -13.06 1.30
N LEU A 38 9.95 -12.51 0.96
CA LEU A 38 10.14 -11.10 0.62
C LEU A 38 11.01 -11.06 -0.63
N VAL A 39 10.40 -10.71 -1.76
CA VAL A 39 11.04 -10.76 -3.08
C VAL A 39 11.08 -9.36 -3.67
N SER A 40 12.25 -9.01 -4.19
CA SER A 40 12.50 -7.79 -4.97
C SER A 40 13.05 -8.21 -6.34
N TYR A 41 12.50 -7.64 -7.42
CA TYR A 41 12.96 -7.87 -8.77
C TYR A 41 13.20 -6.53 -9.49
N PRO A 42 14.30 -6.38 -10.24
CA PRO A 42 15.35 -7.35 -10.42
C PRO A 42 16.15 -7.59 -9.13
N GLY A 43 16.72 -8.78 -9.02
CA GLY A 43 17.59 -9.17 -7.92
C GLY A 43 19.05 -9.34 -8.39
N TYR A 44 19.89 -9.79 -7.49
CA TYR A 44 21.31 -10.08 -7.78
C TYR A 44 21.74 -11.35 -7.05
N ASP A 45 22.86 -11.93 -7.52
CA ASP A 45 23.47 -13.09 -6.86
C ASP A 45 24.35 -12.65 -5.69
N GLY A 46 23.80 -12.71 -4.47
CA GLY A 46 24.50 -12.37 -3.24
C GLY A 46 25.73 -13.24 -2.97
N ASN A 47 25.80 -14.47 -3.49
CA ASN A 47 26.95 -15.35 -3.29
C ASN A 47 28.22 -14.80 -3.95
N ARG A 48 28.08 -14.05 -5.05
CA ARG A 48 29.19 -13.39 -5.71
C ARG A 48 29.76 -12.20 -4.93
N LEU A 49 29.02 -11.72 -3.94
CA LEU A 49 29.42 -10.61 -3.07
C LEU A 49 29.78 -11.07 -1.65
N ALA A 50 29.52 -12.34 -1.31
CA ALA A 50 29.83 -12.92 -0.01
C ALA A 50 31.31 -13.33 0.08
N ASN A 51 31.92 -13.17 1.26
CA ASN A 51 33.33 -13.51 1.57
C ASN A 51 34.34 -12.78 0.68
N THR A 52 34.50 -13.17 -0.58
CA THR A 52 35.36 -12.50 -1.56
C THR A 52 34.48 -11.83 -2.60
N VAL A 53 34.47 -10.49 -2.62
CA VAL A 53 33.67 -9.71 -3.53
C VAL A 53 34.17 -9.84 -4.97
N ASP A 54 33.29 -10.27 -5.88
CA ASP A 54 33.52 -10.19 -7.32
C ASP A 54 33.38 -8.71 -7.76
N ALA A 55 34.52 -8.03 -7.87
CA ALA A 55 34.55 -6.59 -8.14
C ALA A 55 33.92 -6.22 -9.48
N ALA A 56 34.12 -7.03 -10.53
CA ALA A 56 33.56 -6.78 -11.84
C ALA A 56 32.04 -6.93 -11.83
N TYR A 57 31.53 -7.92 -11.10
CA TYR A 57 30.11 -8.08 -10.91
C TYR A 57 29.51 -6.94 -10.09
N PHE A 58 30.13 -6.54 -8.99
CA PHE A 58 29.69 -5.41 -8.19
C PHE A 58 29.61 -4.13 -9.02
N GLU A 59 30.64 -3.83 -9.82
CA GLU A 59 30.64 -2.69 -10.74
C GLU A 59 29.49 -2.78 -11.75
N SER A 60 29.20 -3.97 -12.28
CA SER A 60 28.07 -4.17 -13.17
C SER A 60 26.73 -3.85 -12.52
N LEU A 61 26.52 -4.23 -11.24
CA LEU A 61 25.31 -3.91 -10.49
C LEU A 61 25.17 -2.40 -10.21
N GLN A 62 26.29 -1.71 -9.94
CA GLN A 62 26.31 -0.26 -9.71
C GLN A 62 25.90 0.53 -10.96
N ASN A 63 26.23 0.02 -12.14
CA ASN A 63 25.94 0.65 -13.43
C ASN A 63 24.58 0.20 -14.02
N ASP A 64 23.91 -0.77 -13.41
CA ASP A 64 22.63 -1.28 -13.88
C ASP A 64 21.50 -0.32 -13.53
N LYS A 65 20.86 0.25 -14.57
CA LYS A 65 19.77 1.21 -14.41
C LYS A 65 18.48 0.62 -13.84
N SER A 66 18.36 -0.71 -13.80
CA SER A 66 17.24 -1.40 -13.16
C SER A 66 17.40 -1.48 -11.63
N LEU A 67 18.50 -0.98 -11.08
CA LEU A 67 18.79 -0.89 -9.64
C LEU A 67 18.61 -2.23 -8.91
N PRO A 68 19.30 -3.31 -9.30
CA PRO A 68 19.07 -4.64 -8.72
C PRO A 68 19.42 -4.73 -7.22
N GLN A 69 20.20 -3.79 -6.69
CA GLN A 69 20.51 -3.68 -5.26
C GLN A 69 19.45 -2.90 -4.45
N TYR A 70 18.51 -2.24 -5.14
CA TYR A 70 17.40 -1.54 -4.49
C TYR A 70 16.31 -2.52 -4.12
N ASN A 71 15.95 -2.58 -2.83
CA ASN A 71 14.90 -3.49 -2.38
C ASN A 71 13.52 -2.87 -2.62
N TYR A 72 12.89 -3.27 -3.72
CA TYR A 72 11.56 -2.77 -4.10
C TYR A 72 10.46 -3.14 -3.09
N ALA A 73 10.64 -4.19 -2.28
CA ALA A 73 9.65 -4.59 -1.30
C ALA A 73 9.61 -3.68 -0.07
N THR A 74 10.78 -3.15 0.33
CA THR A 74 10.93 -2.37 1.57
C THR A 74 11.25 -0.90 1.35
N GLN A 75 11.74 -0.53 0.15
CA GLN A 75 12.18 0.84 -0.12
C GLN A 75 11.32 1.55 -1.18
N GLN A 76 10.70 0.82 -2.13
CA GLN A 76 9.81 1.45 -3.10
C GLN A 76 8.46 1.74 -2.46
N SER A 77 8.18 3.02 -2.26
CA SER A 77 6.89 3.47 -1.77
C SER A 77 5.98 3.93 -2.93
N THR A 78 4.69 3.65 -2.81
CA THR A 78 3.67 4.04 -3.78
C THR A 78 2.34 4.31 -3.11
N ALA A 79 1.46 5.04 -3.80
CA ALA A 79 0.09 5.21 -3.36
C ALA A 79 -0.63 3.84 -3.35
N PRO A 80 -1.30 3.46 -2.25
CA PRO A 80 -1.93 2.15 -2.10
C PRO A 80 -3.11 1.94 -3.04
N GLY A 81 -3.72 3.02 -3.54
CA GLY A 81 -4.91 2.95 -4.37
C GLY A 81 -6.06 2.23 -3.68
N SER A 82 -6.84 1.48 -4.45
CA SER A 82 -8.07 0.82 -3.97
C SER A 82 -7.86 -0.19 -2.85
N THR A 83 -6.64 -0.67 -2.60
CA THR A 83 -6.38 -1.53 -1.44
C THR A 83 -6.62 -0.81 -0.11
N TYR A 84 -6.49 0.51 -0.07
CA TYR A 84 -6.73 1.35 1.10
C TYR A 84 -8.22 1.50 1.46
N LYS A 85 -9.14 1.17 0.57
CA LYS A 85 -10.59 1.33 0.78
C LYS A 85 -11.11 0.54 1.97
N MET A 86 -10.45 -0.54 2.39
CA MET A 86 -10.84 -1.28 3.59
C MET A 86 -10.55 -0.47 4.87
N VAL A 87 -9.46 0.31 4.92
CA VAL A 87 -9.21 1.27 6.02
C VAL A 87 -10.35 2.28 6.09
N VAL A 88 -10.73 2.84 4.95
CA VAL A 88 -11.77 3.86 4.86
C VAL A 88 -13.16 3.31 5.22
N ALA A 89 -13.47 2.08 4.78
CA ALA A 89 -14.70 1.40 5.17
C ALA A 89 -14.74 1.16 6.68
N THR A 90 -13.63 0.71 7.28
CA THR A 90 -13.51 0.52 8.73
C THR A 90 -13.73 1.84 9.46
N ALA A 91 -13.07 2.93 9.05
CA ALA A 91 -13.25 4.26 9.61
C ALA A 91 -14.70 4.74 9.51
N GLY A 92 -15.27 4.63 8.30
CA GLY A 92 -16.62 5.09 8.03
C GLY A 92 -17.69 4.35 8.85
N LEU A 93 -17.56 3.03 8.98
CA LEU A 93 -18.47 2.20 9.78
C LEU A 93 -18.31 2.46 11.28
N SER A 94 -17.06 2.56 11.75
CA SER A 94 -16.78 2.73 13.20
C SER A 94 -17.20 4.09 13.73
N GLU A 95 -17.03 5.14 12.92
CA GLU A 95 -17.41 6.51 13.29
C GLU A 95 -18.86 6.87 12.89
N GLY A 96 -19.59 5.94 12.25
CA GLY A 96 -20.99 6.14 11.86
C GLY A 96 -21.21 7.08 10.67
N TYR A 97 -20.18 7.32 9.86
CA TYR A 97 -20.32 8.07 8.60
C TYR A 97 -21.05 7.28 7.52
N ILE A 98 -20.99 5.95 7.60
CA ILE A 98 -21.75 5.01 6.77
C ILE A 98 -22.26 3.86 7.63
N THR A 99 -23.26 3.14 7.15
CA THR A 99 -23.75 1.91 7.78
C THR A 99 -23.72 0.73 6.82
N ILE A 100 -23.72 -0.51 7.32
CA ILE A 100 -23.62 -1.73 6.50
C ILE A 100 -24.74 -1.80 5.46
N GLY A 101 -25.97 -1.41 5.84
CA GLY A 101 -27.15 -1.51 4.98
C GLY A 101 -27.41 -0.26 4.13
N GLU A 102 -26.74 0.83 4.40
CA GLU A 102 -26.93 2.08 3.67
C GLU A 102 -26.47 1.96 2.22
N ARG A 103 -27.27 2.47 1.30
CA ARG A 103 -26.94 2.50 -0.12
C ARG A 103 -26.65 3.94 -0.55
N ILE A 104 -25.52 4.11 -1.22
CA ILE A 104 -25.08 5.36 -1.84
C ILE A 104 -25.22 5.20 -3.34
N ARG A 105 -25.83 6.18 -4.00
CA ARG A 105 -26.01 6.18 -5.45
C ARG A 105 -24.78 6.75 -6.13
N ASP A 106 -24.04 5.89 -6.84
CA ASP A 106 -22.96 6.30 -7.74
C ASP A 106 -23.53 6.97 -8.98
N LEU A 107 -23.17 8.22 -9.24
CA LEU A 107 -23.56 9.01 -10.42
C LEU A 107 -22.43 9.06 -11.47
N GLY A 108 -21.33 8.36 -11.25
CA GLY A 108 -20.16 8.32 -12.13
C GLY A 108 -19.19 9.47 -11.93
N GLU A 109 -19.65 10.70 -11.77
CA GLU A 109 -18.84 11.88 -11.47
C GLU A 109 -19.26 12.46 -10.11
N TYR A 110 -18.29 12.73 -9.22
CA TYR A 110 -18.55 13.22 -7.87
C TYR A 110 -18.48 14.75 -7.83
N GLU A 111 -19.62 15.40 -7.65
CA GLU A 111 -19.79 16.85 -7.85
C GLU A 111 -19.59 17.68 -6.57
N ASN A 112 -19.52 17.06 -5.38
CA ASN A 112 -19.45 17.79 -4.11
C ASN A 112 -18.08 18.46 -3.83
N ILE A 113 -17.10 18.23 -4.69
CA ILE A 113 -15.78 18.92 -4.65
C ILE A 113 -15.42 19.48 -6.03
N SER A 114 -14.62 20.55 -6.03
CA SER A 114 -14.39 21.37 -7.22
C SER A 114 -13.76 20.63 -8.41
N ASN A 115 -12.90 19.64 -8.16
CA ASN A 115 -12.22 18.86 -9.20
C ASN A 115 -13.09 17.73 -9.79
N LYS A 116 -14.30 17.52 -9.28
CA LYS A 116 -15.29 16.55 -9.77
C LYS A 116 -14.69 15.21 -10.20
N PRO A 117 -14.04 14.46 -9.31
CA PRO A 117 -13.37 13.23 -9.68
C PRO A 117 -14.37 12.18 -10.16
N LYS A 118 -13.92 11.33 -11.10
CA LYS A 118 -14.75 10.32 -11.74
C LYS A 118 -14.51 8.95 -11.16
N CYS A 119 -15.59 8.17 -11.02
CA CYS A 119 -15.44 6.74 -10.78
C CYS A 119 -14.75 6.08 -11.98
N TRP A 120 -14.01 5.00 -11.75
CA TRP A 120 -13.27 4.33 -12.81
C TRP A 120 -14.16 3.80 -13.95
N ILE A 121 -15.44 3.54 -13.67
CA ILE A 121 -16.43 3.04 -14.64
C ILE A 121 -17.07 4.17 -15.47
N TYR A 122 -16.83 5.45 -15.16
CA TYR A 122 -17.39 6.58 -15.89
C TYR A 122 -17.18 6.45 -17.42
N PRO A 123 -18.17 6.75 -18.28
CA PRO A 123 -19.44 7.46 -18.02
C PRO A 123 -20.58 6.60 -17.49
N SER A 124 -20.39 5.31 -17.27
CA SER A 124 -21.34 4.46 -16.56
C SER A 124 -21.27 4.69 -15.04
N SER A 125 -22.11 3.99 -14.28
CA SER A 125 -22.13 4.04 -12.82
C SER A 125 -22.45 2.68 -12.23
N HIS A 126 -22.11 2.48 -10.94
CA HIS A 126 -22.48 1.27 -10.21
C HIS A 126 -23.93 1.29 -9.70
N GLY A 127 -24.64 2.43 -9.84
CA GLY A 127 -25.97 2.60 -9.31
C GLY A 127 -26.00 2.69 -7.80
N GLU A 128 -27.04 2.16 -7.16
CA GLU A 128 -27.18 2.16 -5.71
C GLU A 128 -26.49 0.94 -5.10
N ILE A 129 -25.44 1.16 -4.34
CA ILE A 129 -24.60 0.13 -3.74
C ILE A 129 -24.34 0.39 -2.26
N ASN A 130 -24.19 -0.66 -1.49
CA ASN A 130 -23.72 -0.61 -0.09
C ASN A 130 -22.21 -0.76 0.01
N VAL A 131 -21.64 -0.68 1.24
CA VAL A 131 -20.21 -0.74 1.46
C VAL A 131 -19.56 -2.04 0.96
N SER A 132 -20.21 -3.19 1.10
CA SER A 132 -19.70 -4.49 0.65
C SER A 132 -19.66 -4.56 -0.88
N GLU A 133 -20.70 -4.09 -1.55
CA GLU A 133 -20.75 -3.97 -3.00
C GLU A 133 -19.72 -2.96 -3.51
N ALA A 134 -19.54 -1.83 -2.81
CA ALA A 134 -18.55 -0.82 -3.14
C ALA A 134 -17.09 -1.33 -3.02
N LEU A 135 -16.79 -2.17 -2.04
CA LEU A 135 -15.51 -2.86 -1.92
C LEU A 135 -15.31 -3.90 -3.05
N ARG A 136 -16.33 -4.74 -3.30
CA ARG A 136 -16.31 -5.76 -4.37
C ARG A 136 -16.04 -5.14 -5.74
N ASP A 137 -16.73 -4.07 -6.07
CA ASP A 137 -16.69 -3.41 -7.38
C ASP A 137 -15.64 -2.29 -7.43
N SER A 138 -14.92 -2.08 -6.33
CA SER A 138 -13.91 -1.01 -6.19
C SER A 138 -14.45 0.37 -6.57
N CYS A 139 -15.70 0.71 -6.17
CA CYS A 139 -16.34 1.96 -6.53
C CYS A 139 -15.63 3.15 -5.89
N ASN A 140 -15.09 4.05 -6.72
CA ASN A 140 -14.45 5.26 -6.22
C ASN A 140 -15.48 6.26 -5.67
N TYR A 141 -16.63 6.37 -6.33
CA TYR A 141 -17.68 7.33 -5.93
C TYR A 141 -18.15 7.11 -4.50
N TYR A 142 -18.37 5.85 -4.11
CA TYR A 142 -18.77 5.49 -2.74
C TYR A 142 -17.74 6.00 -1.71
N PHE A 143 -16.47 5.82 -2.00
CA PHE A 143 -15.40 6.23 -1.09
C PHE A 143 -15.11 7.73 -1.16
N TYR A 144 -15.35 8.41 -2.28
CA TYR A 144 -15.36 9.88 -2.32
C TYR A 144 -16.42 10.45 -1.38
N GLU A 145 -17.63 9.89 -1.43
CA GLU A 145 -18.72 10.27 -0.55
C GLU A 145 -18.37 10.00 0.92
N THR A 146 -17.78 8.84 1.22
CA THR A 146 -17.35 8.52 2.59
C THR A 146 -16.33 9.52 3.11
N GLY A 147 -15.30 9.85 2.32
CA GLY A 147 -14.29 10.86 2.67
C GLY A 147 -14.87 12.27 2.80
N PHE A 148 -15.85 12.61 1.99
CA PHE A 148 -16.57 13.89 2.08
C PHE A 148 -17.40 13.98 3.38
N ARG A 149 -18.11 12.94 3.76
CA ARG A 149 -18.87 12.87 5.02
C ARG A 149 -17.94 13.00 6.23
N MET A 150 -16.76 12.38 6.21
CA MET A 150 -15.74 12.58 7.23
C MET A 150 -15.33 14.05 7.32
N SER A 151 -15.20 14.73 6.17
CA SER A 151 -14.78 16.12 6.08
C SER A 151 -15.88 17.14 6.43
N THR A 152 -17.13 16.71 6.52
CA THR A 152 -18.29 17.56 6.84
C THR A 152 -19.02 17.15 8.12
N GLY A 153 -18.41 16.26 8.92
CA GLY A 153 -19.07 15.70 10.10
C GLY A 153 -20.46 15.13 9.74
N ASN A 154 -20.55 14.34 8.67
CA ASN A 154 -21.78 13.81 8.12
C ASN A 154 -22.81 14.92 7.75
N TYR A 155 -22.34 15.93 7.01
CA TYR A 155 -23.11 17.11 6.59
C TYR A 155 -23.52 18.07 7.71
N SER A 156 -22.99 17.90 8.92
CA SER A 156 -23.32 18.78 10.05
C SER A 156 -22.49 20.09 10.04
N THR A 157 -21.38 20.13 9.33
CA THR A 157 -20.49 21.29 9.23
C THR A 157 -20.11 21.58 7.77
N SER A 158 -19.53 22.74 7.52
CA SER A 158 -18.87 23.04 6.25
C SER A 158 -17.70 22.09 6.04
N TYR A 159 -17.32 21.89 4.77
CA TYR A 159 -16.19 21.06 4.39
C TYR A 159 -14.91 21.53 5.10
N ASN A 160 -14.26 20.62 5.81
CA ASN A 160 -12.99 20.82 6.49
C ASN A 160 -12.08 19.63 6.19
N ALA A 161 -11.00 19.87 5.43
CA ALA A 161 -10.07 18.83 5.03
C ALA A 161 -9.35 18.20 6.24
N GLU A 162 -8.98 19.00 7.25
CA GLU A 162 -8.30 18.54 8.46
C GLU A 162 -9.18 17.55 9.25
N LEU A 163 -10.49 17.81 9.32
CA LEU A 163 -11.43 16.89 9.96
C LEU A 163 -11.42 15.52 9.24
N GLY A 164 -11.53 15.53 7.91
CA GLY A 164 -11.54 14.30 7.12
C GLY A 164 -10.22 13.53 7.19
N THR A 165 -9.09 14.23 7.08
CA THR A 165 -7.77 13.58 7.17
C THR A 165 -7.48 13.05 8.56
N SER A 166 -7.89 13.73 9.63
CA SER A 166 -7.68 13.25 11.01
C SER A 166 -8.39 11.92 11.28
N VAL A 167 -9.60 11.73 10.73
CA VAL A 167 -10.30 10.45 10.82
C VAL A 167 -9.54 9.36 10.07
N LEU A 168 -9.11 9.63 8.82
CA LEU A 168 -8.35 8.67 8.02
C LEU A 168 -7.01 8.31 8.67
N GLN A 169 -6.29 9.30 9.21
CA GLN A 169 -5.02 9.11 9.92
C GLN A 169 -5.19 8.23 11.16
N LYS A 170 -6.21 8.47 11.97
CA LYS A 170 -6.52 7.65 13.14
C LYS A 170 -6.63 6.17 12.77
N TYR A 171 -7.41 5.84 11.75
CA TYR A 171 -7.60 4.44 11.36
C TYR A 171 -6.43 3.86 10.59
N ALA A 172 -5.72 4.66 9.79
CA ALA A 172 -4.49 4.23 9.15
C ALA A 172 -3.42 3.85 10.18
N SER A 173 -3.25 4.64 11.25
CA SER A 173 -2.34 4.33 12.36
C SER A 173 -2.74 3.03 13.07
N MET A 174 -4.03 2.79 13.28
CA MET A 174 -4.52 1.52 13.86
C MET A 174 -4.17 0.29 13.01
N PHE A 175 -3.97 0.47 11.70
CA PHE A 175 -3.48 -0.56 10.79
C PHE A 175 -1.95 -0.57 10.62
N GLY A 176 -1.23 0.22 11.42
CA GLY A 176 0.22 0.29 11.45
C GLY A 176 0.85 1.11 10.31
N PHE A 177 0.11 2.03 9.68
CA PHE A 177 0.63 2.87 8.61
C PHE A 177 1.37 4.14 9.06
N ASP A 178 1.56 4.34 10.35
CA ASP A 178 2.31 5.46 10.94
C ASP A 178 3.77 5.11 11.29
N GLU A 179 4.13 3.84 11.18
CA GLU A 179 5.47 3.35 11.49
C GLU A 179 5.97 2.29 10.49
N THR A 180 7.26 2.03 10.50
CA THR A 180 7.86 0.91 9.78
C THR A 180 7.40 -0.43 10.36
N THR A 181 7.54 -1.50 9.57
CA THR A 181 7.05 -2.83 10.00
C THR A 181 7.91 -3.48 11.10
N GLY A 182 9.11 -2.94 11.36
CA GLY A 182 10.07 -3.51 12.31
C GLY A 182 11.05 -4.50 11.70
N ILE A 183 10.96 -4.75 10.39
CA ILE A 183 11.89 -5.63 9.67
C ILE A 183 13.33 -5.10 9.78
N GLU A 184 14.32 -6.00 9.91
CA GLU A 184 15.71 -5.63 10.26
C GLU A 184 16.51 -5.02 9.10
N ILE A 185 15.97 -5.04 7.88
CA ILE A 185 16.61 -4.43 6.70
C ILE A 185 16.07 -3.02 6.46
N VAL A 186 16.76 -2.25 5.62
CA VAL A 186 16.35 -0.87 5.31
C VAL A 186 14.93 -0.83 4.78
N GLU A 187 14.07 -0.07 5.44
CA GLU A 187 12.69 0.17 5.10
C GLU A 187 12.41 1.68 5.04
N ASN A 188 11.74 2.15 3.99
CA ASN A 188 11.30 3.53 3.91
C ASN A 188 10.10 3.77 4.83
N SER A 189 10.12 4.93 5.50
CA SER A 189 9.01 5.35 6.36
C SER A 189 7.72 5.50 5.55
N PRO A 190 6.59 5.03 6.08
CA PRO A 190 5.29 5.24 5.47
C PRO A 190 4.86 6.72 5.55
N ARG A 191 3.93 7.10 4.69
CA ARG A 191 3.26 8.40 4.78
C ARG A 191 1.76 8.23 4.68
N ILE A 192 1.05 8.61 5.74
CA ILE A 192 -0.40 8.72 5.74
C ILE A 192 -0.77 10.10 5.14
N ALA A 193 -1.81 10.14 4.33
CA ALA A 193 -2.28 11.38 3.73
C ALA A 193 -2.70 12.41 4.78
N ASP A 194 -2.23 13.64 4.58
CA ASP A 194 -2.52 14.81 5.41
C ASP A 194 -3.28 15.91 4.64
N ASP A 195 -3.68 15.61 3.40
CA ASP A 195 -4.39 16.52 2.52
C ASP A 195 -5.40 15.77 1.64
N PHE A 196 -6.33 16.50 1.02
CA PHE A 196 -7.33 15.98 0.08
C PHE A 196 -8.06 14.69 0.54
N PRO A 197 -8.80 14.71 1.67
CA PRO A 197 -9.39 13.51 2.28
C PRO A 197 -10.29 12.72 1.34
N VAL A 198 -10.99 13.36 0.40
CA VAL A 198 -11.83 12.67 -0.60
C VAL A 198 -10.96 11.82 -1.54
N MET A 199 -9.80 12.31 -1.95
CA MET A 199 -8.87 11.54 -2.77
C MET A 199 -8.07 10.53 -1.92
N ALA A 200 -7.75 10.89 -0.68
CA ALA A 200 -7.12 9.98 0.27
C ALA A 200 -8.00 8.76 0.55
N ALA A 201 -9.32 8.93 0.53
CA ALA A 201 -10.29 7.84 0.75
C ALA A 201 -10.28 6.75 -0.34
N ILE A 202 -9.65 6.98 -1.48
CA ILE A 202 -9.40 5.95 -2.50
C ILE A 202 -7.93 5.53 -2.56
N GLY A 203 -7.16 5.84 -1.53
CA GLY A 203 -5.74 5.53 -1.44
C GLY A 203 -4.85 6.36 -2.37
N GLN A 204 -5.31 7.56 -2.74
CA GLN A 204 -4.58 8.56 -3.52
C GLN A 204 -4.16 9.73 -2.60
N SER A 205 -4.05 10.94 -3.12
CA SER A 205 -3.43 12.07 -2.44
C SER A 205 -1.94 11.80 -2.21
N ASN A 206 -1.43 12.07 -1.04
CA ASN A 206 -0.03 11.86 -0.68
C ASN A 206 0.20 10.62 0.22
N ASN A 207 -0.76 9.66 0.24
CA ASN A 207 -0.54 8.33 0.80
C ASN A 207 0.64 7.64 0.09
N ASN A 208 1.56 7.07 0.85
CA ASN A 208 2.75 6.46 0.27
C ASN A 208 3.30 5.34 1.16
N TYR A 209 3.23 4.10 0.70
CA TYR A 209 3.57 2.90 1.46
C TYR A 209 4.39 1.93 0.64
N THR A 210 5.26 1.18 1.32
CA THR A 210 6.03 0.08 0.74
C THR A 210 5.18 -1.20 0.65
N THR A 211 5.62 -2.17 -0.16
CA THR A 211 4.93 -3.46 -0.29
C THR A 211 4.88 -4.22 1.03
N VAL A 212 5.93 -4.14 1.85
CA VAL A 212 5.95 -4.81 3.16
C VAL A 212 4.94 -4.17 4.13
N GLN A 213 4.75 -2.84 4.11
CA GLN A 213 3.73 -2.16 4.91
C GLN A 213 2.32 -2.54 4.46
N LEU A 214 2.09 -2.62 3.16
CA LEU A 214 0.82 -3.10 2.62
C LEU A 214 0.56 -4.57 2.99
N ALA A 215 1.58 -5.42 3.01
CA ALA A 215 1.45 -6.80 3.45
C ALA A 215 1.06 -6.89 4.94
N ARG A 216 1.69 -6.08 5.82
CA ARG A 216 1.33 -5.99 7.25
C ARG A 216 -0.14 -5.60 7.44
N TYR A 217 -0.58 -4.58 6.73
CA TYR A 217 -1.96 -4.14 6.75
C TYR A 217 -2.93 -5.24 6.28
N VAL A 218 -2.66 -5.90 5.16
CA VAL A 218 -3.51 -6.99 4.64
C VAL A 218 -3.55 -8.17 5.62
N THR A 219 -2.41 -8.48 6.25
CA THR A 219 -2.33 -9.47 7.33
C THR A 219 -3.25 -9.11 8.49
N ALA A 220 -3.25 -7.84 8.93
CA ALA A 220 -4.12 -7.35 10.00
C ALA A 220 -5.61 -7.46 9.63
N VAL A 221 -5.97 -7.14 8.40
CA VAL A 221 -7.36 -7.33 7.90
C VAL A 221 -7.77 -8.80 7.95
N ALA A 222 -6.87 -9.72 7.53
CA ALA A 222 -7.16 -11.14 7.42
C ALA A 222 -7.20 -11.87 8.78
N ASN A 223 -6.56 -11.32 9.83
CA ASN A 223 -6.46 -11.92 11.16
C ASN A 223 -7.31 -11.25 12.23
N SER A 224 -8.30 -10.47 11.83
CA SER A 224 -9.23 -9.75 12.72
C SER A 224 -8.60 -8.60 13.51
N GLY A 225 -7.55 -7.98 12.99
CA GLY A 225 -7.03 -6.70 13.48
C GLY A 225 -5.70 -6.77 14.24
N ASN A 226 -5.03 -7.92 14.30
CA ASN A 226 -3.71 -8.00 14.91
C ASN A 226 -2.65 -7.44 13.96
N VAL A 227 -1.96 -6.39 14.36
CA VAL A 227 -0.86 -5.75 13.61
C VAL A 227 0.46 -6.27 14.15
N TYR A 228 1.07 -7.20 13.42
CA TYR A 228 2.34 -7.80 13.83
C TYR A 228 3.54 -6.90 13.53
N ARG A 229 4.52 -6.93 14.42
CA ARG A 229 5.88 -6.51 14.08
C ARG A 229 6.53 -7.58 13.23
N TYR A 230 7.11 -7.19 12.10
CA TYR A 230 7.77 -8.15 11.21
C TYR A 230 9.24 -8.35 11.54
N THR A 231 9.72 -9.58 11.33
CA THR A 231 11.12 -9.96 11.42
C THR A 231 11.47 -10.97 10.34
N LEU A 232 12.72 -10.94 9.87
CA LEU A 232 13.31 -11.96 8.98
C LEU A 232 14.01 -13.06 9.79
N LEU A 233 14.10 -12.90 11.13
CA LEU A 233 14.70 -13.87 11.99
C LEU A 233 13.70 -14.96 12.35
N ASN A 234 14.00 -16.19 11.98
CA ASN A 234 13.22 -17.37 12.41
C ASN A 234 13.76 -17.89 13.74
N ARG A 235 15.08 -18.10 13.82
CA ARG A 235 15.77 -18.57 15.03
C ARG A 235 17.26 -18.23 14.98
N VAL A 236 17.89 -18.24 16.13
CA VAL A 236 19.34 -18.11 16.30
C VAL A 236 19.86 -19.42 16.92
N GLU A 237 20.90 -19.96 16.33
CA GLU A 237 21.57 -21.19 16.78
C GLU A 237 23.05 -20.91 17.09
N ASP A 238 23.62 -21.65 18.06
CA ASP A 238 25.07 -21.65 18.28
C ASP A 238 25.80 -22.53 17.24
N ALA A 239 27.12 -22.60 17.34
CA ALA A 239 27.96 -23.39 16.43
C ALA A 239 27.72 -24.90 16.52
N ASP A 240 27.14 -25.38 17.60
CA ASP A 240 26.80 -26.78 17.85
C ASP A 240 25.35 -27.12 17.42
N GLY A 241 24.59 -26.14 16.94
CA GLY A 241 23.22 -26.29 16.48
C GLY A 241 22.16 -26.20 17.60
N ASN A 242 22.54 -25.76 18.81
CA ASN A 242 21.59 -25.52 19.88
C ASN A 242 20.83 -24.23 19.61
N VAL A 243 19.49 -24.26 19.71
CA VAL A 243 18.65 -23.08 19.51
C VAL A 243 18.80 -22.14 20.70
N LEU A 244 19.30 -20.91 20.46
CA LEU A 244 19.46 -19.88 21.46
C LEU A 244 18.23 -18.96 21.55
N MET A 245 17.55 -18.75 20.42
CA MET A 245 16.36 -17.90 20.33
C MET A 245 15.47 -18.39 19.17
N THR A 246 14.18 -18.33 19.37
CA THR A 246 13.16 -18.63 18.34
C THR A 246 12.30 -17.38 18.14
N TYR A 247 11.78 -17.22 16.93
CA TYR A 247 10.79 -16.18 16.63
C TYR A 247 9.53 -16.37 17.49
N GLU A 248 9.11 -15.28 18.12
CA GLU A 248 7.83 -15.17 18.81
C GLU A 248 7.04 -14.02 18.19
N PRO A 249 5.75 -14.22 17.83
CA PRO A 249 4.91 -13.16 17.28
C PRO A 249 4.79 -11.98 18.25
N GLU A 250 5.09 -10.78 17.79
CA GLU A 250 4.91 -9.52 18.52
C GLU A 250 3.80 -8.69 17.86
N ILE A 251 2.80 -8.24 18.64
CA ILE A 251 1.62 -7.47 18.20
C ILE A 251 1.73 -6.03 18.73
#